data_634c4fad465f95b6c09b8ea8d7b3d940
#
_entry.id   634c4fad465f95b6c09b8ea8d7b3d940
#
_cell.length_a   1.000
_cell.length_b   1.000
_cell.length_c   1.000
_cell.angle_alpha   90.00
_cell.angle_beta   90.00
_cell.angle_gamma   90.00
#
_symmetry.space_group_name_H-M   'P 1'
#
loop_
_entity.id
_entity.type
_entity.pdbx_description
1 polymer ?
#
loop_
_entity_poly.entity_id
_entity_poly.type
_entity_poly.pdbx_seq_one_letter_code
_entity_poly.pdbx_strand_id
1 'polypeptide(L)'
;PLSRSWNVPRWWVLPESGLQPGVNTVWVRAVGPRALGPGLRGVRLGDPSTVAAQHYRTQWRQRTLYLINAVLCGMAGTLFLVVWALRRKTPAGAAYGWFGLMALTWLIYLTTYLAYTQWPWPDSITRSRFSMVAMVGYVLSACFFTMRFGGQRLPRVEQALWALAAVGAGTAVLVPDDIAGRWFGRVWQGAMWVFIANCLRFQWH
;
A
#
# COMPACT_ATOMS: atom_id res chain seq x y z
N PRO A 1 -4.98 17.43 16.94
CA PRO A 1 -5.45 16.48 15.94
C PRO A 1 -4.50 15.30 15.89
N LEU A 2 -5.01 14.10 16.15
CA LEU A 2 -4.23 12.85 16.04
C LEU A 2 -3.95 12.60 14.56
N SER A 3 -2.83 13.09 14.06
CA SER A 3 -2.42 12.84 12.68
C SER A 3 -1.89 11.42 12.58
N ARG A 4 -2.44 10.63 11.67
CA ARG A 4 -1.86 9.36 11.28
C ARG A 4 -0.57 9.57 10.53
N SER A 5 0.51 9.16 11.14
CA SER A 5 1.83 9.37 10.57
C SER A 5 2.76 8.18 10.76
N TRP A 6 2.19 6.96 10.69
CA TRP A 6 2.98 5.74 10.85
C TRP A 6 4.11 5.63 9.80
N ASN A 7 3.94 6.26 8.64
CA ASN A 7 4.92 6.30 7.56
C ASN A 7 5.50 7.71 7.33
N VAL A 8 5.31 8.65 8.27
CA VAL A 8 5.84 10.01 8.18
C VAL A 8 6.92 10.17 9.24
N PRO A 9 8.20 10.25 8.84
CA PRO A 9 9.25 10.57 9.77
C PRO A 9 9.02 11.97 10.33
N ARG A 10 9.28 12.15 11.61
CA ARG A 10 9.18 13.43 12.30
C ARG A 10 10.47 13.74 13.02
N TRP A 11 10.80 14.99 13.12
CA TRP A 11 11.90 15.47 13.94
C TRP A 11 11.52 16.78 14.62
N TRP A 12 12.08 17.00 15.77
CA TRP A 12 11.88 18.22 16.55
C TRP A 12 13.22 18.65 17.12
N VAL A 13 13.43 19.96 17.21
CA VAL A 13 14.52 20.55 17.97
C VAL A 13 14.04 20.77 19.39
N LEU A 14 14.76 20.21 20.36
CA LEU A 14 14.52 20.50 21.77
C LEU A 14 15.20 21.82 22.11
N PRO A 15 14.47 22.83 22.63
CA PRO A 15 15.06 24.09 23.01
C PRO A 15 16.03 23.90 24.18
N GLU A 16 17.19 24.52 24.15
CA GLU A 16 18.19 24.45 25.22
C GLU A 16 17.63 24.87 26.57
N SER A 17 16.73 25.85 26.59
CA SER A 17 16.03 26.28 27.79
C SER A 17 15.17 25.24 28.47
N GLY A 18 14.84 24.15 27.77
CA GLY A 18 14.09 23.01 28.32
C GLY A 18 14.96 21.87 28.82
N LEU A 19 16.28 21.98 28.64
CA LEU A 19 17.24 20.95 29.06
C LEU A 19 17.91 21.34 30.37
N GLN A 20 18.06 20.36 31.28
CA GLN A 20 18.74 20.53 32.56
C GLN A 20 20.12 19.85 32.52
N PRO A 21 21.10 20.33 33.25
CA PRO A 21 22.36 19.61 33.44
C PRO A 21 22.11 18.23 34.03
N GLY A 22 22.68 17.18 33.40
CA GLY A 22 22.49 15.80 33.82
C GLY A 22 21.50 15.01 32.94
N VAL A 23 20.66 14.16 33.56
CA VAL A 23 19.73 13.28 32.85
C VAL A 23 18.43 14.01 32.52
N ASN A 24 18.10 14.04 31.24
CA ASN A 24 16.82 14.56 30.75
C ASN A 24 15.96 13.41 30.25
N THR A 25 14.67 13.41 30.59
CA THR A 25 13.73 12.37 30.19
C THR A 25 12.74 12.92 29.17
N VAL A 26 12.66 12.29 28.00
CA VAL A 26 11.71 12.64 26.95
C VAL A 26 10.58 11.60 26.89
N TRP A 27 9.36 12.05 27.13
CA TRP A 27 8.17 11.21 27.05
C TRP A 27 7.54 11.28 25.66
N VAL A 28 7.42 10.13 24.99
CA VAL A 28 6.79 10.04 23.67
C VAL A 28 5.52 9.21 23.79
N ARG A 29 4.36 9.85 23.55
CA ARG A 29 3.07 9.17 23.57
C ARG A 29 2.66 8.74 22.16
N ALA A 30 2.59 7.42 21.91
CA ALA A 30 2.01 6.87 20.70
C ALA A 30 0.53 6.51 20.94
N VAL A 31 -0.36 6.97 20.08
CA VAL A 31 -1.79 6.70 20.13
C VAL A 31 -2.25 6.11 18.81
N GLY A 32 -2.97 4.99 18.85
CA GLY A 32 -3.53 4.37 17.66
C GLY A 32 -4.53 3.28 18.00
N PRO A 33 -5.32 2.79 17.02
CA PRO A 33 -6.26 1.70 17.22
C PRO A 33 -5.53 0.43 17.65
N ARG A 34 -5.98 -0.20 18.73
CA ARG A 34 -5.38 -1.43 19.27
C ARG A 34 -5.30 -2.55 18.23
N ALA A 35 -6.31 -2.66 17.38
CA ALA A 35 -6.39 -3.67 16.33
C ALA A 35 -5.29 -3.54 15.25
N LEU A 36 -4.73 -2.34 15.06
CA LEU A 36 -3.69 -2.07 14.05
C LEU A 36 -2.27 -2.05 14.64
N GLY A 37 -2.10 -2.37 15.94
CA GLY A 37 -0.79 -2.44 16.57
C GLY A 37 -0.04 -1.11 16.55
N PRO A 38 -0.50 -0.05 17.26
CA PRO A 38 0.21 1.21 17.30
C PRO A 38 1.59 1.03 17.90
N GLY A 39 2.61 1.63 17.30
CA GLY A 39 3.98 1.54 17.80
C GLY A 39 4.87 2.68 17.33
N LEU A 40 5.97 2.88 18.03
CA LEU A 40 7.07 3.76 17.65
C LEU A 40 8.19 2.93 17.03
N ARG A 41 8.61 3.26 15.84
CA ARG A 41 9.68 2.55 15.12
C ARG A 41 11.09 3.04 15.51
N GLY A 42 11.27 3.57 16.66
CA GLY A 42 12.53 4.07 17.19
C GLY A 42 12.59 5.59 17.26
N VAL A 43 13.11 6.04 18.40
CA VAL A 43 13.40 7.45 18.68
C VAL A 43 14.92 7.59 18.65
N ARG A 44 15.41 8.62 17.97
CA ARG A 44 16.84 8.94 17.91
C ARG A 44 17.03 10.34 18.47
N LEU A 45 18.02 10.48 19.32
CA LEU A 45 18.48 11.75 19.87
C LEU A 45 19.91 11.98 19.40
N GLY A 46 20.26 13.21 19.14
CA GLY A 46 21.61 13.57 18.69
C GLY A 46 21.68 14.99 18.21
N ASP A 47 22.82 15.33 17.62
CA ASP A 47 23.05 16.64 17.04
C ASP A 47 21.98 17.01 16.00
N PRO A 48 21.40 18.23 16.06
CA PRO A 48 20.31 18.65 15.19
C PRO A 48 20.60 18.47 13.69
N SER A 49 21.80 18.77 13.25
CA SER A 49 22.19 18.66 11.84
C SER A 49 22.20 17.22 11.35
N THR A 50 22.75 16.33 12.15
CA THR A 50 22.81 14.88 11.87
C THR A 50 21.43 14.25 11.85
N VAL A 51 20.59 14.57 12.83
CA VAL A 51 19.20 14.06 12.90
C VAL A 51 18.37 14.60 11.75
N ALA A 52 18.52 15.88 11.39
CA ALA A 52 17.86 16.48 10.23
C ALA A 52 18.25 15.77 8.92
N ALA A 53 19.53 15.50 8.69
CA ALA A 53 19.99 14.80 7.50
C ALA A 53 19.40 13.37 7.42
N GLN A 54 19.31 12.66 8.54
CA GLN A 54 18.66 11.35 8.61
C GLN A 54 17.16 11.43 8.35
N HIS A 55 16.49 12.45 8.90
CA HIS A 55 15.08 12.74 8.66
C HIS A 55 14.81 12.95 7.16
N TYR A 56 15.58 13.82 6.48
CA TYR A 56 15.44 14.05 5.03
C TYR A 56 15.63 12.79 4.19
N ARG A 57 16.65 11.96 4.50
CA ARG A 57 16.85 10.67 3.81
C ARG A 57 15.67 9.73 4.01
N THR A 58 15.13 9.66 5.22
CA THR A 58 13.99 8.81 5.55
C THR A 58 12.72 9.33 4.87
N GLN A 59 12.51 10.64 4.87
CA GLN A 59 11.38 11.29 4.19
C GLN A 59 11.43 11.04 2.68
N TRP A 60 12.61 11.16 2.06
CA TRP A 60 12.79 10.84 0.66
C TRP A 60 12.34 9.41 0.35
N ARG A 61 12.84 8.41 1.11
CA ARG A 61 12.51 7.00 0.89
C ARG A 61 11.05 6.66 1.19
N GLN A 62 10.48 7.22 2.24
CA GLN A 62 9.14 6.84 2.71
C GLN A 62 8.02 7.67 2.12
N ARG A 63 8.32 8.79 1.51
CA ARG A 63 7.30 9.67 0.93
C ARG A 63 7.56 10.06 -0.51
N THR A 64 8.71 10.65 -0.80
CA THR A 64 8.97 11.20 -2.13
C THR A 64 8.98 10.10 -3.19
N LEU A 65 9.62 8.95 -2.93
CA LEU A 65 9.60 7.82 -3.84
C LEU A 65 8.18 7.24 -4.03
N TYR A 66 7.38 7.16 -2.96
CA TYR A 66 5.98 6.71 -3.08
C TYR A 66 5.12 7.71 -3.87
N LEU A 67 5.35 9.02 -3.71
CA LEU A 67 4.65 10.04 -4.49
C LEU A 67 5.01 9.94 -5.98
N ILE A 68 6.30 9.83 -6.30
CA ILE A 68 6.75 9.63 -7.69
C ILE A 68 6.10 8.38 -8.29
N ASN A 69 6.14 7.26 -7.56
CA ASN A 69 5.51 6.02 -7.99
C ASN A 69 3.99 6.21 -8.21
N ALA A 70 3.30 6.91 -7.31
CA ALA A 70 1.87 7.19 -7.43
C ALA A 70 1.55 8.00 -8.71
N VAL A 71 2.34 9.04 -9.00
CA VAL A 71 2.18 9.85 -10.22
C VAL A 71 2.40 8.99 -11.47
N LEU A 72 3.48 8.22 -11.51
CA LEU A 72 3.79 7.34 -12.64
C LEU A 72 2.69 6.29 -12.84
N CYS A 73 2.20 5.66 -11.78
CA CYS A 73 1.10 4.69 -11.86
C CYS A 73 -0.21 5.34 -12.31
N GLY A 74 -0.50 6.55 -11.84
CA GLY A 74 -1.68 7.30 -12.27
C GLY A 74 -1.64 7.62 -13.77
N MET A 75 -0.52 8.14 -14.24
CA MET A 75 -0.32 8.46 -15.66
C MET A 75 -0.37 7.19 -16.54
N ALA A 76 0.41 6.16 -16.18
CA ALA A 76 0.46 4.91 -16.91
C ALA A 76 -0.92 4.22 -16.89
N GLY A 77 -1.55 4.13 -15.73
CA GLY A 77 -2.87 3.50 -15.59
C GLY A 77 -3.91 4.15 -16.48
N THR A 78 -3.99 5.48 -16.47
CA THR A 78 -4.92 6.24 -17.32
C THR A 78 -4.61 6.06 -18.80
N LEU A 79 -3.34 6.19 -19.19
CA LEU A 79 -2.91 6.01 -20.58
C LEU A 79 -3.30 4.62 -21.10
N PHE A 80 -2.97 3.56 -20.35
CA PHE A 80 -3.26 2.20 -20.78
C PHE A 80 -4.76 1.88 -20.80
N LEU A 81 -5.58 2.48 -19.94
CA LEU A 81 -7.03 2.37 -20.03
C LEU A 81 -7.59 3.09 -21.27
N VAL A 82 -7.05 4.24 -21.65
CA VAL A 82 -7.41 4.91 -22.90
C VAL A 82 -7.03 4.05 -24.12
N VAL A 83 -5.81 3.50 -24.12
CA VAL A 83 -5.37 2.58 -25.21
C VAL A 83 -6.28 1.34 -25.24
N TRP A 84 -6.65 0.79 -24.10
CA TRP A 84 -7.61 -0.32 -24.04
C TRP A 84 -8.96 0.06 -24.63
N ALA A 85 -9.52 1.21 -24.27
CA ALA A 85 -10.81 1.67 -24.79
C ALA A 85 -10.80 1.79 -26.31
N LEU A 86 -9.70 2.27 -26.89
CA LEU A 86 -9.51 2.40 -28.32
C LEU A 86 -9.26 1.05 -29.02
N ARG A 87 -8.56 0.13 -28.35
CA ARG A 87 -8.12 -1.16 -28.91
C ARG A 87 -8.83 -2.37 -28.33
N ARG A 88 -9.95 -2.22 -27.64
CA ARG A 88 -10.66 -3.31 -26.93
C ARG A 88 -11.06 -4.49 -27.81
N LYS A 89 -11.19 -4.27 -29.13
CA LYS A 89 -11.53 -5.32 -30.10
C LYS A 89 -10.32 -6.12 -30.61
N THR A 90 -9.10 -5.71 -30.26
CA THR A 90 -7.88 -6.42 -30.69
C THR A 90 -7.50 -7.49 -29.68
N PRO A 91 -6.82 -8.60 -30.08
CA PRO A 91 -6.37 -9.65 -29.16
C PRO A 91 -5.50 -9.12 -28.01
N ALA A 92 -4.64 -8.13 -28.29
CA ALA A 92 -3.78 -7.48 -27.29
C ALA A 92 -4.53 -6.47 -26.40
N GLY A 93 -5.74 -6.06 -26.79
CA GLY A 93 -6.51 -5.05 -26.08
C GLY A 93 -6.74 -5.39 -24.60
N ALA A 94 -7.06 -6.64 -24.32
CA ALA A 94 -7.30 -7.09 -22.95
C ALA A 94 -6.09 -6.90 -22.03
N ALA A 95 -4.86 -7.08 -22.51
CA ALA A 95 -3.65 -6.88 -21.72
C ALA A 95 -3.50 -5.41 -21.28
N TYR A 96 -3.80 -4.46 -22.17
CA TYR A 96 -3.75 -3.02 -21.82
C TYR A 96 -4.75 -2.67 -20.72
N GLY A 97 -5.97 -3.21 -20.81
CA GLY A 97 -6.99 -2.98 -19.77
C GLY A 97 -6.55 -3.50 -18.39
N TRP A 98 -6.02 -4.72 -18.34
CA TRP A 98 -5.54 -5.31 -17.10
C TRP A 98 -4.31 -4.59 -16.53
N PHE A 99 -3.40 -4.11 -17.38
CA PHE A 99 -2.28 -3.28 -16.93
C PHE A 99 -2.76 -1.94 -16.35
N GLY A 100 -3.68 -1.27 -17.04
CA GLY A 100 -4.26 -0.03 -16.55
C GLY A 100 -4.95 -0.20 -15.21
N LEU A 101 -5.73 -1.27 -15.05
CA LEU A 101 -6.41 -1.60 -13.79
C LEU A 101 -5.40 -1.93 -12.68
N MET A 102 -4.35 -2.69 -12.99
CA MET A 102 -3.25 -2.99 -12.07
C MET A 102 -2.59 -1.69 -11.55
N ALA A 103 -2.25 -0.78 -12.45
CA ALA A 103 -1.60 0.49 -12.08
C ALA A 103 -2.52 1.37 -11.23
N LEU A 104 -3.82 1.45 -11.52
CA LEU A 104 -4.77 2.24 -10.74
C LEU A 104 -5.08 1.60 -9.39
N THR A 105 -5.24 0.29 -9.28
CA THR A 105 -5.43 -0.37 -7.98
C THR A 105 -4.20 -0.24 -7.09
N TRP A 106 -3.01 -0.27 -7.67
CA TRP A 106 -1.77 0.04 -6.96
C TRP A 106 -1.72 1.50 -6.49
N LEU A 107 -2.12 2.45 -7.35
CA LEU A 107 -2.23 3.85 -6.97
C LEU A 107 -3.16 4.04 -5.77
N ILE A 108 -4.34 3.41 -5.79
CA ILE A 108 -5.29 3.44 -4.68
C ILE A 108 -4.64 2.90 -3.39
N TYR A 109 -3.95 1.77 -3.49
CA TYR A 109 -3.22 1.20 -2.35
C TYR A 109 -2.16 2.17 -1.81
N LEU A 110 -1.39 2.83 -2.68
CA LEU A 110 -0.37 3.80 -2.30
C LEU A 110 -0.93 5.03 -1.57
N THR A 111 -2.18 5.42 -1.81
CA THR A 111 -2.81 6.53 -1.08
C THR A 111 -2.79 6.31 0.42
N THR A 112 -2.79 5.04 0.88
CA THR A 112 -2.69 4.67 2.30
C THR A 112 -1.37 5.13 2.93
N TYR A 113 -0.29 5.10 2.17
CA TYR A 113 1.04 5.52 2.61
C TYR A 113 1.24 7.03 2.50
N LEU A 114 0.56 7.68 1.55
CA LEU A 114 0.73 9.09 1.26
C LEU A 114 -0.20 9.99 2.09
N ALA A 115 -1.37 9.50 2.48
CA ALA A 115 -2.36 10.33 3.14
C ALA A 115 -1.97 10.70 4.57
N TYR A 116 -2.06 11.99 4.90
CA TYR A 116 -1.86 12.54 6.24
C TYR A 116 -3.12 12.55 7.09
N THR A 117 -4.28 12.60 6.44
CA THR A 117 -5.59 12.70 7.09
C THR A 117 -6.38 11.40 6.92
N GLN A 118 -7.45 11.25 7.67
CA GLN A 118 -8.36 10.12 7.49
C GLN A 118 -9.33 10.34 6.34
N TRP A 119 -9.55 11.59 5.93
CA TRP A 119 -10.43 11.91 4.82
C TRP A 119 -10.01 11.19 3.51
N PRO A 120 -10.96 10.62 2.74
CA PRO A 120 -12.42 10.66 2.90
C PRO A 120 -13.01 9.58 3.82
N TRP A 121 -12.22 8.80 4.53
CA TRP A 121 -12.65 7.67 5.33
C TRP A 121 -13.07 8.11 6.74
N PRO A 122 -14.16 7.54 7.31
CA PRO A 122 -14.63 7.90 8.65
C PRO A 122 -13.62 7.50 9.74
N ASP A 123 -12.92 6.39 9.53
CA ASP A 123 -11.97 5.83 10.50
C ASP A 123 -10.81 5.08 9.85
N SER A 124 -9.92 4.62 10.70
CA SER A 124 -8.70 3.93 10.30
C SER A 124 -8.90 2.54 9.77
N ILE A 125 -9.87 1.84 10.32
CA ILE A 125 -10.10 0.45 9.98
C ILE A 125 -10.76 0.39 8.63
N THR A 126 -11.78 1.22 8.39
CA THR A 126 -12.44 1.36 7.07
C THR A 126 -11.44 1.67 5.98
N ARG A 127 -10.52 2.62 6.24
CA ARG A 127 -9.45 2.90 5.28
C ARG A 127 -8.55 1.70 5.03
N SER A 128 -8.18 0.95 6.08
CA SER A 128 -7.34 -0.24 5.94
C SER A 128 -8.07 -1.35 5.17
N ARG A 129 -9.37 -1.52 5.38
CA ARG A 129 -10.23 -2.44 4.61
C ARG A 129 -10.19 -2.11 3.12
N PHE A 130 -10.42 -0.85 2.78
CA PHE A 130 -10.36 -0.39 1.39
C PHE A 130 -8.97 -0.60 0.77
N SER A 131 -7.92 -0.32 1.52
CA SER A 131 -6.54 -0.57 1.09
C SER A 131 -6.28 -2.06 0.81
N MET A 132 -6.81 -2.96 1.64
CA MET A 132 -6.68 -4.41 1.40
C MET A 132 -7.45 -4.87 0.17
N VAL A 133 -8.65 -4.35 -0.05
CA VAL A 133 -9.42 -4.63 -1.28
C VAL A 133 -8.66 -4.14 -2.51
N ALA A 134 -8.07 -2.93 -2.45
CA ALA A 134 -7.24 -2.41 -3.54
C ALA A 134 -6.00 -3.30 -3.79
N MET A 135 -5.37 -3.82 -2.73
CA MET A 135 -4.25 -4.74 -2.84
C MET A 135 -4.63 -6.07 -3.49
N VAL A 136 -5.77 -6.64 -3.11
CA VAL A 136 -6.31 -7.85 -3.76
C VAL A 136 -6.60 -7.58 -5.24
N GLY A 137 -7.20 -6.43 -5.55
CA GLY A 137 -7.45 -5.98 -6.92
C GLY A 137 -6.17 -5.82 -7.74
N TYR A 138 -5.11 -5.29 -7.13
CA TYR A 138 -3.79 -5.19 -7.75
C TYR A 138 -3.24 -6.57 -8.15
N VAL A 139 -3.21 -7.51 -7.19
CA VAL A 139 -2.69 -8.86 -7.44
C VAL A 139 -3.51 -9.59 -8.50
N LEU A 140 -4.83 -9.51 -8.42
CA LEU A 140 -5.73 -10.07 -9.42
C LEU A 140 -5.43 -9.51 -10.82
N SER A 141 -5.36 -8.19 -10.93
CA SER A 141 -5.09 -7.50 -12.20
C SER A 141 -3.71 -7.84 -12.76
N ALA A 142 -2.69 -7.94 -11.90
CA ALA A 142 -1.34 -8.37 -12.30
C ALA A 142 -1.34 -9.80 -12.85
N CYS A 143 -2.06 -10.73 -12.21
CA CYS A 143 -2.18 -12.10 -12.70
C CYS A 143 -2.88 -12.17 -14.07
N PHE A 144 -3.97 -11.42 -14.23
CA PHE A 144 -4.65 -11.35 -15.53
C PHE A 144 -3.82 -10.66 -16.60
N PHE A 145 -3.09 -9.59 -16.24
CA PHE A 145 -2.18 -8.92 -17.15
C PHE A 145 -1.13 -9.87 -17.70
N THR A 146 -0.42 -10.61 -16.83
CA THR A 146 0.63 -11.55 -17.26
C THR A 146 0.06 -12.67 -18.13
N MET A 147 -1.12 -13.21 -17.80
CA MET A 147 -1.78 -14.21 -18.63
C MET A 147 -2.16 -13.67 -20.02
N ARG A 148 -2.78 -12.49 -20.08
CA ARG A 148 -3.18 -11.89 -21.36
C ARG A 148 -2.00 -11.42 -22.19
N PHE A 149 -0.95 -10.93 -21.54
CA PHE A 149 0.29 -10.52 -22.20
C PHE A 149 1.02 -11.73 -22.81
N GLY A 150 1.05 -12.86 -22.10
CA GLY A 150 1.56 -14.15 -22.60
C GLY A 150 0.61 -14.89 -23.56
N GLY A 151 -0.52 -14.30 -23.96
CA GLY A 151 -1.49 -14.93 -24.87
C GLY A 151 -2.22 -16.12 -24.25
N GLN A 152 -2.11 -16.35 -22.93
CA GLN A 152 -2.66 -17.51 -22.26
C GLN A 152 -4.11 -17.26 -21.81
N ARG A 153 -4.95 -18.30 -21.99
CA ARG A 153 -6.31 -18.36 -21.46
C ARG A 153 -6.46 -19.64 -20.66
N LEU A 154 -6.50 -19.52 -19.34
CA LEU A 154 -6.54 -20.64 -18.39
C LEU A 154 -7.82 -20.55 -17.54
N PRO A 155 -8.98 -21.01 -18.03
CA PRO A 155 -10.27 -20.76 -17.41
C PRO A 155 -10.33 -21.26 -15.95
N ARG A 156 -9.73 -22.40 -15.64
CA ARG A 156 -9.69 -22.92 -14.26
C ARG A 156 -8.86 -22.04 -13.32
N VAL A 157 -7.71 -21.54 -13.80
CA VAL A 157 -6.86 -20.61 -13.02
C VAL A 157 -7.56 -19.27 -12.84
N GLU A 158 -8.22 -18.77 -13.88
CA GLU A 158 -9.00 -17.53 -13.83
C GLU A 158 -10.13 -17.61 -12.81
N GLN A 159 -10.89 -18.71 -12.81
CA GLN A 159 -11.94 -18.97 -11.81
C GLN A 159 -11.37 -19.01 -10.38
N ALA A 160 -10.25 -19.74 -10.19
CA ALA A 160 -9.59 -19.82 -8.89
C ALA A 160 -9.09 -18.44 -8.42
N LEU A 161 -8.54 -17.61 -9.31
CA LEU A 161 -8.09 -16.26 -8.97
C LEU A 161 -9.27 -15.35 -8.57
N TRP A 162 -10.40 -15.43 -9.27
CA TRP A 162 -11.61 -14.71 -8.90
C TRP A 162 -12.16 -15.17 -7.55
N ALA A 163 -12.20 -16.48 -7.29
CA ALA A 163 -12.62 -17.02 -6.01
C ALA A 163 -11.71 -16.56 -4.86
N LEU A 164 -10.39 -16.64 -5.05
CA LEU A 164 -9.41 -16.15 -4.07
C LEU A 164 -9.54 -14.64 -3.82
N ALA A 165 -9.75 -13.85 -4.88
CA ALA A 165 -9.97 -12.42 -4.75
C ALA A 165 -11.27 -12.11 -4.00
N ALA A 166 -12.35 -12.81 -4.28
CA ALA A 166 -13.62 -12.65 -3.57
C ALA A 166 -13.49 -13.01 -2.09
N VAL A 167 -12.80 -14.11 -1.76
CA VAL A 167 -12.52 -14.50 -0.36
C VAL A 167 -11.63 -13.47 0.32
N GLY A 168 -10.55 -13.02 -0.32
CA GLY A 168 -9.64 -12.02 0.24
C GLY A 168 -10.31 -10.67 0.48
N ALA A 169 -11.07 -10.16 -0.50
CA ALA A 169 -11.83 -8.91 -0.37
C ALA A 169 -12.97 -9.06 0.65
N GLY A 170 -13.71 -10.16 0.62
CA GLY A 170 -14.77 -10.45 1.58
C GLY A 170 -14.23 -10.52 3.01
N THR A 171 -13.11 -11.21 3.22
CA THR A 171 -12.43 -11.25 4.52
C THR A 171 -12.03 -9.84 4.98
N ALA A 172 -11.43 -9.04 4.10
CA ALA A 172 -11.02 -7.69 4.43
C ALA A 172 -12.20 -6.79 4.84
N VAL A 173 -13.39 -7.00 4.27
CA VAL A 173 -14.58 -6.18 4.56
C VAL A 173 -15.38 -6.69 5.76
N LEU A 174 -15.54 -8.00 5.91
CA LEU A 174 -16.48 -8.61 6.85
C LEU A 174 -15.88 -8.94 8.22
N VAL A 175 -14.56 -9.00 8.33
CA VAL A 175 -13.89 -9.33 9.61
C VAL A 175 -14.20 -8.25 10.66
N PRO A 176 -14.54 -8.63 11.92
CA PRO A 176 -14.74 -7.70 13.03
C PRO A 176 -13.52 -6.82 13.31
N ASP A 177 -13.77 -5.60 13.78
CA ASP A 177 -12.75 -4.56 13.95
C ASP A 177 -11.64 -4.92 14.96
N ASP A 178 -11.99 -5.65 15.99
CA ASP A 178 -11.07 -6.06 17.06
C ASP A 178 -9.96 -7.01 16.60
N ILE A 179 -10.24 -7.83 15.59
CA ILE A 179 -9.29 -8.80 15.02
C ILE A 179 -8.81 -8.41 13.61
N ALA A 180 -9.31 -7.30 13.04
CA ALA A 180 -9.06 -6.90 11.67
C ALA A 180 -7.57 -6.83 11.31
N GLY A 181 -6.72 -6.31 12.20
CA GLY A 181 -5.28 -6.19 11.94
C GLY A 181 -4.57 -7.53 11.67
N ARG A 182 -4.97 -8.59 12.39
CA ARG A 182 -4.40 -9.94 12.17
C ARG A 182 -4.84 -10.52 10.83
N TRP A 183 -6.08 -10.30 10.44
CA TRP A 183 -6.63 -10.79 9.18
C TRP A 183 -6.09 -10.00 7.98
N PHE A 184 -5.87 -8.70 8.11
CA PHE A 184 -5.22 -7.90 7.08
C PHE A 184 -3.82 -8.42 6.76
N GLY A 185 -3.05 -8.79 7.78
CA GLY A 185 -1.74 -9.44 7.57
C GLY A 185 -1.84 -10.76 6.80
N ARG A 186 -2.81 -11.61 7.13
CA ARG A 186 -3.04 -12.88 6.41
C ARG A 186 -3.49 -12.69 4.97
N VAL A 187 -4.42 -11.77 4.73
CA VAL A 187 -4.87 -11.42 3.37
C VAL A 187 -3.71 -10.90 2.54
N TRP A 188 -2.90 -9.99 3.12
CA TRP A 188 -1.72 -9.46 2.47
C TRP A 188 -0.70 -10.56 2.12
N GLN A 189 -0.40 -11.46 3.06
CA GLN A 189 0.50 -12.58 2.84
C GLN A 189 -0.03 -13.51 1.75
N GLY A 190 -1.30 -13.87 1.81
CA GLY A 190 -1.95 -14.71 0.78
C GLY A 190 -1.88 -14.07 -0.61
N ALA A 191 -2.18 -12.77 -0.72
CA ALA A 191 -2.06 -12.03 -1.97
C ALA A 191 -0.63 -12.02 -2.51
N MET A 192 0.38 -11.86 -1.64
CA MET A 192 1.79 -11.93 -2.03
C MET A 192 2.19 -13.32 -2.53
N TRP A 193 1.74 -14.39 -1.88
CA TRP A 193 2.02 -15.75 -2.36
C TRP A 193 1.41 -16.01 -3.74
N VAL A 194 0.17 -15.56 -3.97
CA VAL A 194 -0.47 -15.66 -5.30
C VAL A 194 0.33 -14.88 -6.35
N PHE A 195 0.78 -13.67 -6.01
CA PHE A 195 1.60 -12.85 -6.90
C PHE A 195 2.93 -13.53 -7.24
N ILE A 196 3.66 -14.04 -6.23
CA ILE A 196 4.93 -14.75 -6.42
C ILE A 196 4.73 -15.99 -7.28
N ALA A 197 3.72 -16.81 -6.98
CA ALA A 197 3.42 -18.01 -7.75
C ALA A 197 3.11 -17.68 -9.23
N ASN A 198 2.40 -16.58 -9.48
CA ASN A 198 2.14 -16.12 -10.84
C ASN A 198 3.41 -15.63 -11.54
N CYS A 199 4.31 -14.92 -10.86
CA CYS A 199 5.59 -14.49 -11.42
C CYS A 199 6.47 -15.70 -11.77
N LEU A 200 6.58 -16.68 -10.87
CA LEU A 200 7.33 -17.91 -11.13
C LEU A 200 6.76 -18.69 -12.31
N ARG A 201 5.43 -18.83 -12.36
CA ARG A 201 4.76 -19.48 -13.48
C ARG A 201 5.06 -18.77 -14.81
N PHE A 202 5.06 -17.43 -14.84
CA PHE A 202 5.32 -16.66 -16.04
C PHE A 202 6.76 -16.79 -16.53
N GLN A 203 7.74 -16.94 -15.62
CA GLN A 203 9.14 -17.14 -16.00
C GLN A 203 9.41 -18.56 -16.56
N TRP A 204 8.54 -19.53 -16.27
CA TRP A 204 8.72 -20.93 -16.70
C TRP A 204 8.11 -21.23 -18.07
N HIS A 205 7.40 -20.30 -18.67
CA HIS A 205 6.77 -20.39 -19.99
C HIS A 205 7.33 -19.37 -20.96
#